data_4b402c0b2d58df1fc3a169c898dca0b0
#
_entry.id   4b402c0b2d58df1fc3a169c898dca0b0
#
_cell.length_a   1.000
_cell.length_b   1.000
_cell.length_c   1.000
_cell.angle_alpha   90.00
_cell.angle_beta   90.00
_cell.angle_gamma   90.00
#
_symmetry.space_group_name_H-M   'P 1'
#
loop_
_entity.id
_entity.type
_entity.pdbx_description
1 polymer ?
#
loop_
_entity_poly.entity_id
_entity_poly.type
_entity_poly.pdbx_seq_one_letter_code
_entity_poly.pdbx_strand_id
1 'polypeptide(L)'
;MQARFRADYPGEFVVINTIWEGGKRTEQREWIANPIENQHISGRAACIGSRDSHATQLGFDYKILQRHRGGLLSSLKLQTYGTGLIAQDMRLDFAVDIDSEQLQKLIETNYYEDNVVYTTARNCIQNPGDFYLIPQAPRLLMPALPVYLAAFDGHKEIFLLGYSKQMVFDNERWFDNVNEVFTAYAGVKFYLVGEPTIMPDVWLECANVNTMTYREFVSYCDI
;
A
#
# COMPACT_ATOMS: atom_id res chain seq x y z
N MET A 1 7.61 17.65 4.20
CA MET A 1 8.24 16.36 4.60
C MET A 1 9.40 16.12 3.64
N GLN A 2 10.61 15.80 4.12
CA GLN A 2 11.69 15.44 3.21
C GLN A 2 11.45 14.01 2.75
N ALA A 3 11.23 13.81 1.45
CA ALA A 3 11.10 12.48 0.88
C ALA A 3 12.40 11.69 1.13
N ARG A 4 12.34 10.64 1.92
CA ARG A 4 13.47 9.75 2.16
C ARG A 4 13.19 8.45 1.43
N PHE A 5 13.97 8.20 0.40
CA PHE A 5 14.00 6.88 -0.21
C PHE A 5 14.77 5.94 0.72
N ARG A 6 14.07 5.00 1.29
CA ARG A 6 14.65 3.99 2.18
C ARG A 6 14.38 2.63 1.58
N ALA A 7 15.25 2.24 0.68
CA ALA A 7 15.23 0.89 0.11
C ALA A 7 15.53 -0.19 1.16
N ASP A 8 16.02 0.20 2.31
CA ASP A 8 16.49 -0.62 3.42
C ASP A 8 15.65 -0.47 4.69
N TYR A 9 14.39 0.01 4.57
CA TYR A 9 13.54 0.14 5.75
C TYR A 9 13.27 -1.24 6.38
N PRO A 10 13.76 -1.51 7.59
CA PRO A 10 13.36 -2.69 8.32
C PRO A 10 11.93 -2.47 8.83
N GLY A 11 10.95 -3.12 8.24
CA GLY A 11 9.60 -3.15 8.76
C GLY A 11 9.63 -3.61 10.23
N GLU A 12 8.71 -3.13 11.05
CA GLU A 12 8.65 -3.44 12.48
C GLU A 12 7.29 -4.01 12.84
N PHE A 13 7.28 -4.96 13.75
CA PHE A 13 6.08 -5.46 14.40
C PHE A 13 6.27 -5.54 15.91
N VAL A 14 5.18 -5.52 16.68
CA VAL A 14 5.26 -5.57 18.14
C VAL A 14 4.96 -6.96 18.68
N VAL A 15 5.76 -7.38 19.66
CA VAL A 15 5.51 -8.56 20.49
C VAL A 15 5.27 -8.10 21.92
N ILE A 16 4.32 -8.72 22.61
CA ILE A 16 4.03 -8.47 24.02
C ILE A 16 4.49 -9.67 24.83
N ASN A 17 5.54 -9.46 25.62
CA ASN A 17 6.07 -10.46 26.55
C ASN A 17 5.47 -10.24 27.95
N THR A 18 4.92 -11.30 28.56
CA THR A 18 4.49 -11.28 29.94
C THR A 18 5.66 -11.59 30.86
N ILE A 19 5.99 -10.65 31.75
CA ILE A 19 7.06 -10.80 32.74
C ILE A 19 6.42 -10.84 34.13
N TRP A 20 6.92 -11.73 35.00
CA TRP A 20 6.55 -11.78 36.40
C TRP A 20 7.67 -11.20 37.25
N GLU A 21 7.43 -10.03 37.86
CA GLU A 21 8.38 -9.38 38.74
C GLU A 21 7.74 -9.14 40.11
N GLY A 22 8.36 -9.69 41.15
CA GLY A 22 7.86 -9.49 42.54
C GLY A 22 6.44 -9.98 42.78
N GLY A 23 5.99 -11.00 42.04
CA GLY A 23 4.63 -11.54 42.16
C GLY A 23 3.56 -10.72 41.39
N LYS A 24 3.97 -9.71 40.63
CA LYS A 24 3.09 -8.95 39.74
C LYS A 24 3.35 -9.30 38.30
N ARG A 25 2.28 -9.46 37.53
CA ARG A 25 2.32 -9.59 36.09
C ARG A 25 2.55 -8.21 35.48
N THR A 26 3.63 -8.07 34.70
CA THR A 26 3.93 -6.90 33.89
C THR A 26 3.99 -7.30 32.43
N GLU A 27 3.68 -6.36 31.53
CA GLU A 27 3.76 -6.57 30.09
C GLU A 27 4.89 -5.69 29.54
N GLN A 28 5.82 -6.33 28.87
CA GLN A 28 6.87 -5.64 28.13
C GLN A 28 6.55 -5.70 26.64
N ARG A 29 6.53 -4.56 25.99
CA ARG A 29 6.38 -4.44 24.54
C ARG A 29 7.75 -4.35 23.89
N GLU A 30 7.96 -5.15 22.88
CA GLU A 30 9.20 -5.15 22.10
C GLU A 30 8.85 -4.99 20.62
N TRP A 31 9.47 -4.01 19.97
CA TRP A 31 9.36 -3.83 18.52
C TRP A 31 10.49 -4.61 17.86
N ILE A 32 10.12 -5.53 17.00
CA ILE A 32 11.03 -6.45 16.33
C ILE A 32 11.06 -6.09 14.86
N ALA A 33 12.28 -6.06 14.30
CA ALA A 33 12.46 -5.86 12.86
C ALA A 33 11.79 -6.98 12.06
N ASN A 34 11.11 -6.60 10.98
CA ASN A 34 10.54 -7.54 10.04
C ASN A 34 11.66 -8.37 9.41
N PRO A 35 11.62 -9.70 9.47
CA PRO A 35 12.61 -10.55 8.80
C PRO A 35 12.57 -10.43 7.28
N ILE A 36 11.47 -9.92 6.73
CA ILE A 36 11.33 -9.58 5.31
C ILE A 36 11.61 -8.08 5.18
N GLU A 37 12.88 -7.71 5.19
CA GLU A 37 13.27 -6.34 4.86
C GLU A 37 12.76 -5.98 3.47
N ASN A 38 12.56 -4.68 3.21
CA ASN A 38 12.14 -4.08 1.93
C ASN A 38 12.89 -4.61 0.72
N GLN A 39 12.64 -5.83 0.39
CA GLN A 39 13.23 -6.47 -0.77
C GLN A 39 12.33 -6.22 -2.00
N HIS A 40 12.08 -4.95 -2.31
CA HIS A 40 11.51 -4.64 -3.60
C HIS A 40 12.58 -4.85 -4.66
N ILE A 41 12.43 -5.90 -5.40
CA ILE A 41 13.28 -6.22 -6.55
C ILE A 41 12.82 -5.49 -7.81
N SER A 42 11.65 -4.84 -7.76
CA SER A 42 11.09 -4.03 -8.83
C SER A 42 11.29 -2.54 -8.56
N GLY A 43 11.77 -1.79 -9.55
CA GLY A 43 11.74 -0.31 -9.54
C GLY A 43 10.32 0.25 -9.68
N ARG A 44 9.32 -0.61 -9.91
CA ARG A 44 7.93 -0.29 -10.22
C ARG A 44 6.97 -0.85 -9.20
N ALA A 45 5.94 -0.06 -8.89
CA ALA A 45 4.85 -0.50 -8.03
C ALA A 45 3.48 -0.17 -8.64
N ALA A 46 2.48 -1.01 -8.37
CA ALA A 46 1.08 -0.73 -8.65
C ALA A 46 0.31 -0.57 -7.35
N CYS A 47 -0.26 0.60 -7.15
CA CYS A 47 -1.18 0.88 -6.06
C CYS A 47 -2.62 0.69 -6.55
N ILE A 48 -3.38 -0.17 -5.88
CA ILE A 48 -4.75 -0.51 -6.25
C ILE A 48 -5.70 0.15 -5.24
N GLY A 49 -6.40 1.18 -5.67
CA GLY A 49 -7.31 1.96 -4.83
C GLY A 49 -8.70 1.35 -4.74
N SER A 50 -9.25 0.96 -5.90
CA SER A 50 -10.54 0.27 -5.99
C SER A 50 -10.54 -0.68 -7.19
N ARG A 51 -11.48 -1.64 -7.20
CA ARG A 51 -11.82 -2.36 -8.42
C ARG A 51 -12.68 -1.45 -9.28
N ASP A 52 -12.06 -0.83 -10.24
CA ASP A 52 -12.76 0.01 -11.19
C ASP A 52 -13.59 -0.87 -12.15
N SER A 53 -14.91 -0.72 -12.08
CA SER A 53 -15.83 -1.37 -13.01
C SER A 53 -15.57 -0.94 -14.47
N HIS A 54 -15.07 0.28 -14.66
CA HIS A 54 -14.70 0.80 -15.97
C HIS A 54 -13.46 0.06 -16.54
N ALA A 55 -12.48 -0.27 -15.72
CA ALA A 55 -11.34 -1.08 -16.13
C ALA A 55 -11.78 -2.43 -16.69
N THR A 56 -12.74 -3.09 -16.01
CA THR A 56 -13.29 -4.36 -16.47
C THR A 56 -14.06 -4.21 -17.78
N GLN A 57 -14.80 -3.13 -17.98
CA GLN A 57 -15.48 -2.83 -19.25
C GLN A 57 -14.50 -2.62 -20.40
N LEU A 58 -13.31 -2.08 -20.11
CA LEU A 58 -12.23 -1.91 -21.08
C LEU A 58 -11.39 -3.19 -21.27
N GLY A 59 -11.77 -4.28 -20.61
CA GLY A 59 -11.10 -5.60 -20.74
C GLY A 59 -9.86 -5.75 -19.87
N PHE A 60 -9.60 -4.86 -18.90
CA PHE A 60 -8.51 -5.03 -17.96
C PHE A 60 -8.92 -5.98 -16.82
N ASP A 61 -8.17 -7.06 -16.68
CA ASP A 61 -8.35 -8.01 -15.57
C ASP A 61 -7.23 -7.83 -14.54
N TYR A 62 -7.58 -7.36 -13.34
CA TYR A 62 -6.64 -7.20 -12.22
C TYR A 62 -5.91 -8.50 -11.85
N LYS A 63 -6.43 -9.67 -12.23
CA LYS A 63 -5.75 -10.96 -12.03
C LYS A 63 -4.43 -11.05 -12.79
N ILE A 64 -4.23 -10.23 -13.83
CA ILE A 64 -2.94 -10.16 -14.52
C ILE A 64 -1.82 -9.76 -13.56
N LEU A 65 -2.10 -8.89 -12.61
CA LEU A 65 -1.13 -8.46 -11.59
C LEU A 65 -0.73 -9.63 -10.68
N GLN A 66 -1.65 -10.54 -10.38
CA GLN A 66 -1.37 -11.73 -9.56
C GLN A 66 -0.46 -12.73 -10.27
N ARG A 67 -0.56 -12.86 -11.60
CA ARG A 67 0.28 -13.78 -12.39
C ARG A 67 1.76 -13.42 -12.34
N HIS A 68 2.06 -12.16 -12.08
CA HIS A 68 3.43 -11.63 -12.01
C HIS A 68 3.97 -11.56 -10.58
N ARG A 69 3.20 -12.04 -9.60
CA ARG A 69 3.66 -12.23 -8.23
C ARG A 69 4.47 -13.51 -8.11
N GLY A 70 5.71 -13.39 -7.73
CA GLY A 70 6.53 -14.54 -7.39
C GLY A 70 6.60 -14.80 -5.88
N GLY A 71 5.47 -14.77 -5.14
CA GLY A 71 5.46 -14.84 -3.68
C GLY A 71 5.76 -13.49 -3.04
N LEU A 72 5.92 -13.44 -1.70
CA LEU A 72 6.09 -12.21 -0.90
C LEU A 72 7.16 -11.24 -1.42
N LEU A 73 8.06 -11.67 -2.26
CA LEU A 73 9.26 -10.91 -2.63
C LEU A 73 9.41 -10.68 -4.13
N SER A 74 8.44 -11.06 -4.96
CA SER A 74 8.87 -11.29 -6.30
C SER A 74 7.86 -11.08 -7.42
N SER A 75 7.27 -9.92 -7.54
CA SER A 75 7.08 -9.47 -8.89
C SER A 75 8.38 -8.82 -9.36
N LEU A 76 9.16 -9.51 -10.18
CA LEU A 76 10.35 -8.94 -10.82
C LEU A 76 10.01 -7.71 -11.68
N LYS A 77 8.75 -7.57 -12.09
CA LYS A 77 8.28 -6.50 -12.96
C LYS A 77 7.53 -5.41 -12.20
N LEU A 78 6.75 -5.79 -11.18
CA LEU A 78 5.81 -4.89 -10.52
C LEU A 78 5.45 -5.42 -9.14
N GLN A 79 5.58 -4.60 -8.08
CA GLN A 79 5.06 -4.92 -6.76
C GLN A 79 3.70 -4.26 -6.55
N THR A 80 2.81 -4.95 -5.84
CA THR A 80 1.42 -4.52 -5.65
C THR A 80 1.17 -4.04 -4.24
N TYR A 81 0.56 -2.87 -4.13
CA TYR A 81 0.12 -2.24 -2.90
C TYR A 81 -1.39 -1.99 -2.96
N GLY A 82 -2.08 -2.10 -1.86
CA GLY A 82 -3.52 -1.80 -1.84
C GLY A 82 -4.09 -1.75 -0.43
N THR A 83 -5.38 -1.43 -0.34
CA THR A 83 -6.11 -1.37 0.92
C THR A 83 -6.49 -2.77 1.42
N GLY A 84 -6.87 -2.88 2.70
CA GLY A 84 -7.43 -4.11 3.25
C GLY A 84 -8.68 -4.58 2.52
N LEU A 85 -9.49 -3.65 2.00
CA LEU A 85 -10.64 -3.98 1.17
C LEU A 85 -10.24 -4.70 -0.13
N ILE A 86 -9.20 -4.23 -0.80
CA ILE A 86 -8.67 -4.89 -2.01
C ILE A 86 -8.03 -6.23 -1.66
N ALA A 87 -7.36 -6.32 -0.51
CA ALA A 87 -6.74 -7.55 -0.02
C ALA A 87 -7.72 -8.69 0.21
N GLN A 88 -8.99 -8.41 0.52
CA GLN A 88 -10.04 -9.42 0.65
C GLN A 88 -10.37 -10.11 -0.68
N ASP A 89 -10.19 -9.40 -1.77
CA ASP A 89 -10.56 -9.87 -3.11
C ASP A 89 -9.38 -10.39 -3.92
N MET A 90 -8.20 -9.89 -3.67
CA MET A 90 -7.00 -10.28 -4.38
C MET A 90 -5.78 -10.26 -3.47
N ARG A 91 -4.85 -11.12 -3.78
CA ARG A 91 -3.59 -11.20 -3.07
C ARG A 91 -2.66 -10.05 -3.51
N LEU A 92 -2.20 -9.24 -2.55
CA LEU A 92 -1.25 -8.13 -2.74
C LEU A 92 0.13 -8.53 -2.20
N ASP A 93 1.19 -7.87 -2.69
CA ASP A 93 2.49 -7.98 -2.03
C ASP A 93 2.46 -7.25 -0.69
N PHE A 94 1.83 -6.07 -0.65
CA PHE A 94 1.68 -5.27 0.56
C PHE A 94 0.25 -4.75 0.69
N ALA A 95 -0.44 -5.14 1.75
CA ALA A 95 -1.72 -4.55 2.13
C ALA A 95 -1.47 -3.45 3.18
N VAL A 96 -2.24 -2.37 3.11
CA VAL A 96 -2.20 -1.27 4.08
C VAL A 96 -3.60 -0.94 4.52
N ASP A 97 -3.88 -0.99 5.82
CA ASP A 97 -5.15 -0.51 6.35
C ASP A 97 -5.01 0.04 7.78
N ILE A 98 -5.85 1.01 8.11
CA ILE A 98 -5.93 1.60 9.46
C ILE A 98 -7.27 1.34 10.13
N ASP A 99 -8.25 0.83 9.38
CA ASP A 99 -9.56 0.49 9.87
C ASP A 99 -9.54 -0.88 10.56
N SER A 100 -9.96 -0.91 11.82
CA SER A 100 -9.97 -2.13 12.63
C SER A 100 -10.96 -3.19 12.11
N GLU A 101 -12.06 -2.78 11.48
CA GLU A 101 -13.04 -3.71 10.90
C GLU A 101 -12.43 -4.43 9.67
N GLN A 102 -11.73 -3.69 8.80
CA GLN A 102 -11.07 -4.28 7.64
C GLN A 102 -9.93 -5.21 8.07
N LEU A 103 -9.14 -4.80 9.07
CA LEU A 103 -8.09 -5.65 9.63
C LEU A 103 -8.64 -6.92 10.26
N GLN A 104 -9.78 -6.84 10.96
CA GLN A 104 -10.45 -8.02 11.53
C GLN A 104 -10.82 -9.04 10.44
N LYS A 105 -11.30 -8.59 9.28
CA LYS A 105 -11.59 -9.48 8.14
C LYS A 105 -10.34 -10.17 7.60
N LEU A 106 -9.19 -9.47 7.61
CA LEU A 106 -7.92 -10.07 7.21
C LEU A 106 -7.42 -11.11 8.23
N ILE A 107 -7.74 -10.93 9.51
CA ILE A 107 -7.47 -11.94 10.56
C ILE A 107 -8.37 -13.16 10.35
N GLU A 108 -9.67 -12.97 10.17
CA GLU A 108 -10.65 -14.05 9.99
C GLU A 108 -10.35 -14.94 8.78
N THR A 109 -9.72 -14.37 7.74
CA THR A 109 -9.29 -15.10 6.55
C THR A 109 -7.86 -15.62 6.61
N ASN A 110 -7.15 -15.41 7.73
CA ASN A 110 -5.73 -15.71 7.90
C ASN A 110 -4.83 -15.08 6.81
N TYR A 111 -5.27 -13.97 6.24
CA TYR A 111 -4.55 -13.30 5.15
C TYR A 111 -3.12 -12.90 5.56
N TYR A 112 -2.95 -12.46 6.81
CA TYR A 112 -1.69 -11.97 7.37
C TYR A 112 -0.62 -13.06 7.50
N GLU A 113 -1.00 -14.34 7.59
CA GLU A 113 -0.03 -15.45 7.71
C GLU A 113 0.87 -15.57 6.48
N ASP A 114 0.31 -15.30 5.31
CA ASP A 114 0.99 -15.43 4.02
C ASP A 114 1.33 -14.10 3.34
N ASN A 115 0.89 -12.97 3.91
CA ASN A 115 1.00 -11.66 3.26
C ASN A 115 1.38 -10.57 4.27
N VAL A 116 2.14 -9.59 3.80
CA VAL A 116 2.51 -8.44 4.62
C VAL A 116 1.35 -7.45 4.70
N VAL A 117 0.96 -7.12 5.93
CA VAL A 117 -0.10 -6.14 6.21
C VAL A 117 0.45 -5.04 7.09
N TYR A 118 0.42 -3.80 6.61
CA TYR A 118 0.85 -2.61 7.34
C TYR A 118 -0.33 -1.90 7.99
N THR A 119 -0.14 -1.46 9.22
CA THR A 119 -1.16 -0.71 9.95
C THR A 119 -0.56 0.27 10.96
N THR A 120 -1.41 0.91 11.77
CA THR A 120 -0.99 1.83 12.83
C THR A 120 -0.40 1.09 14.04
N ALA A 121 0.40 1.81 14.84
CA ALA A 121 0.95 1.26 16.09
C ALA A 121 -0.13 0.73 17.04
N ARG A 122 -1.30 1.39 17.09
CA ARG A 122 -2.42 0.94 17.91
C ARG A 122 -2.89 -0.46 17.50
N ASN A 123 -3.10 -0.68 16.22
CA ASN A 123 -3.57 -1.96 15.70
C ASN A 123 -2.51 -3.06 15.84
N CYS A 124 -1.22 -2.73 15.64
CA CYS A 124 -0.11 -3.67 15.92
C CYS A 124 -0.10 -4.12 17.40
N ILE A 125 -0.34 -3.19 18.34
CA ILE A 125 -0.37 -3.50 19.78
C ILE A 125 -1.60 -4.36 20.14
N GLN A 126 -2.72 -4.16 19.45
CA GLN A 126 -3.94 -4.96 19.66
C GLN A 126 -3.80 -6.38 19.09
N ASN A 127 -2.99 -6.55 18.05
CA ASN A 127 -2.74 -7.82 17.35
C ASN A 127 -1.22 -8.05 17.23
N PRO A 128 -0.57 -8.42 18.35
CA PRO A 128 0.89 -8.53 18.37
C PRO A 128 1.39 -9.67 17.49
N GLY A 129 2.31 -9.36 16.60
CA GLY A 129 2.93 -10.33 15.68
C GLY A 129 2.22 -10.50 14.34
N ASP A 130 1.00 -9.98 14.17
CA ASP A 130 0.20 -10.19 12.97
C ASP A 130 0.45 -9.11 11.90
N PHE A 131 0.71 -7.88 12.33
CA PHE A 131 0.80 -6.72 11.46
C PHE A 131 2.10 -5.95 11.63
N TYR A 132 2.48 -5.24 10.57
CA TYR A 132 3.65 -4.38 10.53
C TYR A 132 3.27 -2.92 10.68
N LEU A 133 4.15 -2.15 11.32
CA LEU A 133 3.95 -0.72 11.54
C LEU A 133 4.14 0.07 10.25
N ILE A 134 3.19 0.95 9.93
CA ILE A 134 3.36 1.94 8.87
C ILE A 134 4.53 2.86 9.25
N PRO A 135 5.57 2.99 8.39
CA PRO A 135 6.74 3.78 8.70
C PRO A 135 6.42 5.26 8.91
N GLN A 136 7.13 5.91 9.84
CA GLN A 136 7.04 7.34 10.14
C GLN A 136 5.64 7.86 10.54
N ALA A 137 4.65 6.99 10.72
CA ALA A 137 3.27 7.33 11.12
C ALA A 137 2.71 8.57 10.40
N PRO A 138 2.62 8.59 9.07
CA PRO A 138 2.14 9.74 8.33
C PRO A 138 0.67 10.02 8.67
N ARG A 139 0.29 11.30 8.70
CA ARG A 139 -1.10 11.72 8.93
C ARG A 139 -1.90 11.69 7.62
N LEU A 140 -1.90 10.55 6.97
CA LEU A 140 -2.59 10.32 5.71
C LEU A 140 -3.84 9.48 5.93
N LEU A 141 -4.85 9.72 5.12
CA LEU A 141 -6.07 8.93 5.06
C LEU A 141 -5.93 7.79 4.02
N MET A 142 -6.75 6.77 4.16
CA MET A 142 -6.95 5.82 3.08
C MET A 142 -7.63 6.54 1.90
N PRO A 143 -7.26 6.26 0.64
CA PRO A 143 -6.30 5.28 0.14
C PRO A 143 -4.89 5.85 -0.17
N ALA A 144 -4.51 7.01 0.38
CA ALA A 144 -3.19 7.59 0.13
C ALA A 144 -2.05 6.76 0.76
N LEU A 145 -2.34 6.00 1.81
CA LEU A 145 -1.33 5.19 2.52
C LEU A 145 -0.63 4.14 1.65
N PRO A 146 -1.30 3.36 0.78
CA PRO A 146 -0.62 2.47 -0.15
C PRO A 146 0.34 3.21 -1.10
N VAL A 147 -0.06 4.39 -1.58
CA VAL A 147 0.78 5.22 -2.46
C VAL A 147 2.00 5.75 -1.71
N TYR A 148 1.79 6.21 -0.48
CA TYR A 148 2.87 6.63 0.42
C TYR A 148 3.87 5.49 0.66
N LEU A 149 3.37 4.30 1.02
CA LEU A 149 4.24 3.16 1.32
C LEU A 149 5.07 2.76 0.10
N ALA A 150 4.47 2.69 -1.08
CA ALA A 150 5.20 2.39 -2.32
C ALA A 150 6.30 3.44 -2.62
N ALA A 151 6.01 4.72 -2.40
CA ALA A 151 7.00 5.79 -2.57
C ALA A 151 8.09 5.74 -1.49
N PHE A 152 7.71 5.45 -0.25
CA PHE A 152 8.61 5.30 0.89
C PHE A 152 9.58 4.13 0.69
N ASP A 153 9.11 3.02 0.13
CA ASP A 153 9.91 1.83 -0.19
C ASP A 153 10.92 2.08 -1.32
N GLY A 154 10.82 3.20 -2.03
CA GLY A 154 11.84 3.65 -2.98
C GLY A 154 11.57 3.28 -4.43
N HIS A 155 10.35 2.85 -4.78
CA HIS A 155 9.96 2.65 -6.17
C HIS A 155 10.08 3.95 -6.96
N LYS A 156 10.54 3.85 -8.20
CA LYS A 156 10.79 5.00 -9.08
C LYS A 156 9.60 5.34 -9.97
N GLU A 157 8.79 4.34 -10.26
CA GLU A 157 7.60 4.44 -11.07
C GLU A 157 6.44 3.78 -10.31
N ILE A 158 5.39 4.54 -10.04
CA ILE A 158 4.22 4.08 -9.27
C ILE A 158 2.97 4.30 -10.10
N PHE A 159 2.24 3.21 -10.34
CA PHE A 159 1.02 3.18 -11.12
C PHE A 159 -0.19 3.14 -10.19
N LEU A 160 -1.11 4.09 -10.32
CA LEU A 160 -2.33 4.17 -9.54
C LEU A 160 -3.49 3.61 -10.36
N LEU A 161 -3.99 2.43 -9.98
CA LEU A 161 -5.09 1.74 -10.63
C LEU A 161 -6.37 1.85 -9.81
N GLY A 162 -7.46 2.24 -10.46
CA GLY A 162 -8.74 2.42 -9.79
C GLY A 162 -8.79 3.64 -8.85
N TYR A 163 -7.88 4.59 -8.99
CA TYR A 163 -7.91 5.89 -8.33
C TYR A 163 -8.66 6.88 -9.22
N SER A 164 -9.83 7.34 -8.77
CA SER A 164 -10.66 8.25 -9.54
C SER A 164 -11.58 9.08 -8.65
N LYS A 165 -12.16 10.15 -9.17
CA LYS A 165 -13.22 10.95 -8.51
C LYS A 165 -14.42 10.10 -8.07
N GLN A 166 -14.58 8.90 -8.62
CA GLN A 166 -15.70 8.00 -8.31
C GLN A 166 -15.44 7.11 -7.09
N MET A 167 -14.22 7.08 -6.56
CA MET A 167 -13.94 6.36 -5.32
C MET A 167 -14.71 7.00 -4.16
N VAL A 168 -15.50 6.19 -3.48
CA VAL A 168 -16.28 6.63 -2.32
C VAL A 168 -15.49 6.35 -1.05
N PHE A 169 -15.05 7.42 -0.41
CA PHE A 169 -14.49 7.40 0.95
C PHE A 169 -15.21 8.44 1.79
N ASP A 170 -15.35 8.20 3.06
CA ASP A 170 -16.08 9.06 4.01
C ASP A 170 -15.53 10.49 4.12
N ASN A 171 -14.34 10.73 3.58
CA ASN A 171 -13.68 12.02 3.66
C ASN A 171 -13.03 12.40 2.32
N GLU A 172 -13.53 13.45 1.68
CA GLU A 172 -13.02 13.98 0.41
C GLU A 172 -11.55 14.43 0.46
N ARG A 173 -11.00 14.69 1.66
CA ARG A 173 -9.59 15.08 1.84
C ARG A 173 -8.57 14.01 1.40
N TRP A 174 -9.02 12.81 1.08
CA TRP A 174 -8.09 11.78 0.59
C TRP A 174 -7.42 12.18 -0.74
N PHE A 175 -8.08 13.00 -1.57
CA PHE A 175 -7.47 13.55 -2.79
C PHE A 175 -6.25 14.42 -2.45
N ASP A 176 -6.40 15.29 -1.44
CA ASP A 176 -5.33 16.16 -0.97
C ASP A 176 -4.17 15.33 -0.41
N ASN A 177 -4.46 14.25 0.32
CA ASN A 177 -3.42 13.38 0.87
C ASN A 177 -2.63 12.64 -0.21
N VAL A 178 -3.27 12.18 -1.29
CA VAL A 178 -2.55 11.62 -2.44
C VAL A 178 -1.68 12.70 -3.10
N ASN A 179 -2.20 13.91 -3.24
CA ASN A 179 -1.44 15.06 -3.77
C ASN A 179 -0.23 15.43 -2.89
N GLU A 180 -0.38 15.34 -1.55
CA GLU A 180 0.73 15.50 -0.61
C GLU A 180 1.85 14.48 -0.87
N VAL A 181 1.48 13.21 -1.17
CA VAL A 181 2.46 12.18 -1.51
C VAL A 181 3.19 12.52 -2.81
N PHE A 182 2.47 12.93 -3.86
CA PHE A 182 3.10 13.34 -5.13
C PHE A 182 4.11 14.48 -4.93
N THR A 183 3.74 15.47 -4.15
CA THR A 183 4.59 16.63 -3.85
C THR A 183 5.80 16.23 -3.00
N ALA A 184 5.60 15.38 -1.98
CA ALA A 184 6.66 14.94 -1.08
C ALA A 184 7.71 14.06 -1.79
N TYR A 185 7.29 13.32 -2.81
CA TYR A 185 8.14 12.41 -3.58
C TYR A 185 8.36 12.89 -5.02
N ALA A 186 8.77 14.13 -5.18
CA ALA A 186 8.97 14.77 -6.49
C ALA A 186 9.92 14.03 -7.45
N GLY A 187 10.79 13.15 -6.94
CA GLY A 187 11.69 12.32 -7.75
C GLY A 187 11.08 11.00 -8.23
N VAL A 188 9.84 10.70 -7.84
CA VAL A 188 9.08 9.52 -8.26
C VAL A 188 8.15 9.91 -9.41
N LYS A 189 8.04 9.06 -10.42
CA LYS A 189 7.05 9.20 -11.48
C LYS A 189 5.78 8.46 -11.10
N PHE A 190 4.69 9.19 -10.99
CA PHE A 190 3.37 8.62 -10.77
C PHE A 190 2.59 8.57 -12.08
N TYR A 191 1.88 7.46 -12.28
CA TYR A 191 1.05 7.24 -13.46
C TYR A 191 -0.38 6.94 -13.03
N LEU A 192 -1.31 7.81 -13.40
CA LEU A 192 -2.75 7.58 -13.20
C LEU A 192 -3.24 6.69 -14.34
N VAL A 193 -3.61 5.45 -14.01
CA VAL A 193 -4.03 4.46 -15.00
C VAL A 193 -5.54 4.47 -15.13
N GLY A 194 -6.03 4.88 -16.29
CA GLY A 194 -7.46 4.98 -16.61
C GLY A 194 -7.78 6.19 -17.48
N GLU A 195 -9.07 6.57 -17.50
CA GLU A 195 -9.55 7.72 -18.28
C GLU A 195 -9.22 9.02 -17.55
N PRO A 196 -8.51 9.99 -18.18
CA PRO A 196 -8.14 11.26 -17.55
C PRO A 196 -9.34 12.06 -17.03
N THR A 197 -10.50 11.95 -17.66
CA THR A 197 -11.72 12.69 -17.30
C THR A 197 -12.27 12.36 -15.92
N ILE A 198 -11.96 11.20 -15.39
CA ILE A 198 -12.37 10.77 -14.04
C ILE A 198 -11.31 11.04 -12.96
N MET A 199 -10.15 11.57 -13.35
CA MET A 199 -9.07 11.88 -12.40
C MET A 199 -9.28 13.24 -11.74
N PRO A 200 -8.86 13.43 -10.48
CA PRO A 200 -8.86 14.75 -9.84
C PRO A 200 -7.94 15.73 -10.56
N ASP A 201 -8.45 16.92 -10.89
CA ASP A 201 -7.70 17.91 -11.65
C ASP A 201 -6.41 18.33 -10.92
N VAL A 202 -6.46 18.46 -9.60
CA VAL A 202 -5.30 18.81 -8.75
C VAL A 202 -4.12 17.83 -8.90
N TRP A 203 -4.37 16.58 -9.26
CA TRP A 203 -3.30 15.61 -9.49
C TRP A 203 -2.64 15.82 -10.86
N LEU A 204 -3.41 16.22 -11.85
CA LEU A 204 -2.91 16.46 -13.21
C LEU A 204 -2.00 17.70 -13.31
N GLU A 205 -2.03 18.57 -12.30
CA GLU A 205 -1.15 19.74 -12.20
C GLU A 205 0.25 19.41 -11.65
N CYS A 206 0.44 18.21 -11.08
CA CYS A 206 1.73 17.81 -10.53
C CYS A 206 2.72 17.41 -11.64
N ALA A 207 3.90 18.01 -11.62
CA ALA A 207 4.92 17.85 -12.67
C ALA A 207 5.45 16.40 -12.82
N ASN A 208 5.33 15.58 -11.78
CA ASN A 208 5.76 14.18 -11.73
C ASN A 208 4.61 13.17 -11.90
N VAL A 209 3.41 13.67 -12.24
CA VAL A 209 2.22 12.86 -12.50
C VAL A 209 1.94 12.81 -14.00
N ASN A 210 1.68 11.62 -14.51
CA ASN A 210 1.34 11.34 -15.90
C ASN A 210 0.06 10.51 -15.95
N THR A 211 -0.59 10.48 -17.10
CA THR A 211 -1.75 9.63 -17.34
C THR A 211 -1.41 8.56 -18.37
N MET A 212 -2.04 7.40 -18.25
CA MET A 212 -1.98 6.34 -19.25
C MET A 212 -3.25 5.49 -19.21
N THR A 213 -3.57 4.89 -20.34
CA THR A 213 -4.65 3.90 -20.41
C THR A 213 -4.22 2.56 -19.82
N TYR A 214 -5.18 1.69 -19.46
CA TYR A 214 -4.89 0.32 -19.02
C TYR A 214 -4.10 -0.48 -20.07
N ARG A 215 -4.36 -0.25 -21.35
CA ARG A 215 -3.63 -0.92 -22.44
C ARG A 215 -2.17 -0.48 -22.50
N GLU A 216 -1.91 0.82 -22.35
CA GLU A 216 -0.55 1.36 -22.29
C GLU A 216 0.19 0.85 -21.07
N PHE A 217 -0.47 0.78 -19.89
CA PHE A 217 0.09 0.22 -18.66
C PHE A 217 0.55 -1.22 -18.85
N VAL A 218 -0.31 -2.09 -19.39
CA VAL A 218 0.02 -3.50 -19.68
C VAL A 218 1.23 -3.60 -20.60
N SER A 219 1.22 -2.82 -21.70
CA SER A 219 2.33 -2.79 -22.66
C SER A 219 3.63 -2.23 -22.05
N TYR A 220 3.52 -1.17 -21.25
CA TYR A 220 4.68 -0.51 -20.63
C TYR A 220 5.34 -1.38 -19.56
N CYS A 221 4.54 -2.11 -18.80
CA CYS A 221 5.03 -3.02 -17.76
C CYS A 221 5.40 -4.41 -18.31
N ASP A 222 5.07 -4.69 -19.57
CA ASP A 222 5.28 -5.99 -20.20
C ASP A 222 4.66 -7.15 -19.38
N ILE A 223 3.38 -6.98 -19.01
CA ILE A 223 2.60 -7.91 -18.19
C ILE A 223 1.37 -8.43 -18.92
#